data_b8f9bf2f67b78c7c35a160381de1c0fe
#
_entry.id   b8f9bf2f67b78c7c35a160381de1c0fe
#
_cell.length_a   1.000
_cell.length_b   1.000
_cell.length_c   1.000
_cell.angle_alpha   90.00
_cell.angle_beta   90.00
_cell.angle_gamma   90.00
#
_symmetry.space_group_name_H-M   'P 1'
#
loop_
_entity.id
_entity.type
_entity.pdbx_description
1 polymer ?
#
loop_
_entity_poly.entity_id
_entity_poly.type
_entity_poly.pdbx_seq_one_letter_code
_entity_poly.pdbx_strand_id
1 'polypeptide(L)'
;MERANANKLLDTLLDAAEAVVVRQGIANLTLDAVAAEAGMSKGGLLHHFPTKDRLVEALVTRSADNWRACYMEAYERTSEGPGRMARALLDHCLSDAQCWTGELQRSSSACFAALAQNPSLIEPMRAVYSDLHRRVAEDGLPPGVGEAVAAAIDGLWLYWVLGLASVNQDLVVRVRIALEDMLARSVPSMPARSAPKTMVAAVERSGGHRS
;
A
#
# COMPACT_ATOMS: atom_id res chain seq x y z
N MET A 1 25.83 14.21 -12.84
CA MET A 1 25.88 13.11 -13.82
C MET A 1 26.30 11.79 -13.18
N GLU A 2 27.32 11.74 -12.36
CA GLU A 2 27.82 10.50 -11.73
C GLU A 2 26.82 9.80 -10.81
N ARG A 3 26.11 10.53 -9.93
CA ARG A 3 25.06 9.97 -9.05
C ARG A 3 23.87 9.38 -9.83
N ALA A 4 23.47 10.01 -10.94
CA ALA A 4 22.36 9.50 -11.77
C ALA A 4 22.75 8.20 -12.49
N ASN A 5 24.00 8.07 -12.92
CA ASN A 5 24.53 6.83 -13.51
C ASN A 5 24.66 5.71 -12.47
N ALA A 6 25.09 6.03 -11.26
CA ALA A 6 25.19 5.05 -10.17
C ALA A 6 23.80 4.50 -9.78
N ASN A 7 22.78 5.36 -9.67
CA ASN A 7 21.39 4.93 -9.39
C ASN A 7 20.84 4.04 -10.52
N LYS A 8 21.05 4.45 -11.78
CA LYS A 8 20.59 3.63 -12.92
C LYS A 8 21.23 2.25 -12.96
N LEU A 9 22.52 2.16 -12.60
CA LEU A 9 23.19 0.85 -12.51
C LEU A 9 22.62 0.01 -11.37
N LEU A 10 22.37 0.63 -10.21
CA LEU A 10 21.75 -0.07 -9.07
C LEU A 10 20.37 -0.61 -9.43
N ASP A 11 19.53 0.17 -10.11
CA ASP A 11 18.22 -0.26 -10.61
C ASP A 11 18.36 -1.45 -11.56
N THR A 12 19.31 -1.40 -12.52
CA THR A 12 19.57 -2.50 -13.44
C THR A 12 19.95 -3.80 -12.70
N LEU A 13 20.74 -3.70 -11.63
CA LEU A 13 21.13 -4.86 -10.83
C LEU A 13 19.96 -5.45 -10.04
N LEU A 14 19.10 -4.59 -9.50
CA LEU A 14 17.90 -5.02 -8.80
C LEU A 14 16.87 -5.63 -9.76
N ASP A 15 16.73 -5.09 -10.99
CA ASP A 15 15.88 -5.69 -12.03
C ASP A 15 16.38 -7.09 -12.43
N ALA A 16 17.70 -7.25 -12.59
CA ALA A 16 18.29 -8.55 -12.85
C ALA A 16 18.05 -9.54 -11.70
N ALA A 17 18.15 -9.08 -10.45
CA ALA A 17 17.88 -9.92 -9.30
C ALA A 17 16.41 -10.33 -9.23
N GLU A 18 15.46 -9.44 -9.50
CA GLU A 18 14.03 -9.77 -9.59
C GLU A 18 13.76 -10.76 -10.71
N ALA A 19 14.35 -10.58 -11.89
CA ALA A 19 14.22 -11.52 -13.00
C ALA A 19 14.70 -12.93 -12.63
N VAL A 20 15.82 -13.06 -11.90
CA VAL A 20 16.31 -14.34 -11.37
C VAL A 20 15.30 -14.94 -10.39
N VAL A 21 14.79 -14.14 -9.44
CA VAL A 21 13.80 -14.57 -8.44
C VAL A 21 12.52 -15.06 -9.10
N VAL A 22 11.99 -14.32 -10.07
CA VAL A 22 10.77 -14.69 -10.81
C VAL A 22 10.92 -15.98 -11.58
N ARG A 23 12.08 -16.20 -12.23
CA ARG A 23 12.31 -17.41 -13.04
C ARG A 23 12.65 -18.63 -12.22
N GLN A 24 13.47 -18.49 -11.19
CA GLN A 24 14.14 -19.60 -10.52
C GLN A 24 13.78 -19.74 -9.04
N GLY A 25 13.05 -18.78 -8.49
CA GLY A 25 12.74 -18.66 -7.06
C GLY A 25 13.92 -18.11 -6.24
N ILE A 26 13.61 -17.62 -5.02
CA ILE A 26 14.60 -16.97 -4.13
C ILE A 26 15.69 -17.95 -3.66
N ALA A 27 15.38 -19.24 -3.55
CA ALA A 27 16.38 -20.24 -3.14
C ALA A 27 17.57 -20.27 -4.11
N ASN A 28 17.32 -20.01 -5.39
CA ASN A 28 18.32 -19.99 -6.45
C ASN A 28 18.89 -18.58 -6.72
N LEU A 29 18.47 -17.57 -5.98
CA LEU A 29 19.09 -16.26 -6.04
C LEU A 29 20.53 -16.34 -5.52
N THR A 30 21.48 -16.19 -6.43
CA THR A 30 22.91 -16.12 -6.14
C THR A 30 23.50 -14.89 -6.79
N LEU A 31 24.60 -14.36 -6.21
CA LEU A 31 25.31 -13.22 -6.82
C LEU A 31 25.84 -13.57 -8.22
N ASP A 32 26.23 -14.82 -8.46
CA ASP A 32 26.67 -15.26 -9.80
C ASP A 32 25.52 -15.23 -10.82
N ALA A 33 24.33 -15.72 -10.44
CA ALA A 33 23.16 -15.69 -11.31
C ALA A 33 22.73 -14.25 -11.65
N VAL A 34 22.78 -13.35 -10.67
CA VAL A 34 22.43 -11.93 -10.88
C VAL A 34 23.48 -11.22 -11.74
N ALA A 35 24.76 -11.49 -11.53
CA ALA A 35 25.83 -10.93 -12.36
C ALA A 35 25.69 -11.37 -13.83
N ALA A 36 25.39 -12.65 -14.05
CA ALA A 36 25.14 -13.19 -15.40
C ALA A 36 23.90 -12.55 -16.05
N GLU A 37 22.80 -12.40 -15.31
CA GLU A 37 21.57 -11.74 -15.78
C GLU A 37 21.78 -10.27 -16.12
N ALA A 38 22.54 -9.54 -15.29
CA ALA A 38 22.86 -8.14 -15.51
C ALA A 38 23.94 -7.91 -16.59
N GLY A 39 24.52 -8.98 -17.16
CA GLY A 39 25.59 -8.89 -18.15
C GLY A 39 26.89 -8.29 -17.60
N MET A 40 27.18 -8.48 -16.30
CA MET A 40 28.38 -7.94 -15.67
C MET A 40 29.23 -9.02 -15.01
N SER A 41 30.48 -8.67 -14.65
CA SER A 41 31.34 -9.58 -13.91
C SER A 41 30.88 -9.72 -12.45
N LYS A 42 31.12 -10.88 -11.83
CA LYS A 42 30.89 -11.10 -10.40
C LYS A 42 31.60 -10.05 -9.54
N GLY A 43 32.85 -9.70 -9.87
CA GLY A 43 33.61 -8.67 -9.15
C GLY A 43 32.92 -7.29 -9.20
N GLY A 44 32.35 -6.93 -10.35
CA GLY A 44 31.55 -5.72 -10.51
C GLY A 44 30.32 -5.73 -9.63
N LEU A 45 29.57 -6.84 -9.58
CA LEU A 45 28.41 -6.96 -8.69
C LEU A 45 28.80 -6.91 -7.21
N LEU A 46 29.86 -7.60 -6.80
CA LEU A 46 30.34 -7.61 -5.41
C LEU A 46 30.73 -6.22 -4.89
N HIS A 47 31.12 -5.31 -5.79
CA HIS A 47 31.36 -3.91 -5.41
C HIS A 47 30.10 -3.20 -4.93
N HIS A 48 28.94 -3.55 -5.49
CA HIS A 48 27.64 -2.99 -5.10
C HIS A 48 26.97 -3.79 -4.00
N PHE A 49 27.01 -5.12 -4.10
CA PHE A 49 26.39 -6.04 -3.15
C PHE A 49 27.43 -7.07 -2.67
N PRO A 50 28.15 -6.79 -1.57
CA PRO A 50 29.19 -7.67 -1.03
C PRO A 50 28.67 -9.05 -0.61
N THR A 51 27.37 -9.14 -0.26
CA THR A 51 26.72 -10.37 0.18
C THR A 51 25.32 -10.52 -0.43
N LYS A 52 24.81 -11.76 -0.45
CA LYS A 52 23.41 -12.05 -0.86
C LYS A 52 22.42 -11.28 0.02
N ASP A 53 22.67 -11.17 1.34
CA ASP A 53 21.78 -10.47 2.27
C ASP A 53 21.66 -8.98 1.91
N ARG A 54 22.77 -8.34 1.53
CA ARG A 54 22.74 -6.93 1.08
C ARG A 54 21.95 -6.73 -0.21
N LEU A 55 22.01 -7.70 -1.12
CA LEU A 55 21.18 -7.67 -2.32
C LEU A 55 19.69 -7.86 -1.98
N VAL A 56 19.37 -8.81 -1.09
CA VAL A 56 17.99 -9.06 -0.65
C VAL A 56 17.44 -7.86 0.13
N GLU A 57 18.23 -7.28 1.02
CA GLU A 57 17.84 -6.04 1.73
C GLU A 57 17.50 -4.90 0.77
N ALA A 58 18.29 -4.72 -0.29
CA ALA A 58 18.03 -3.71 -1.31
C ALA A 58 16.76 -4.02 -2.12
N LEU A 59 16.48 -5.28 -2.42
CA LEU A 59 15.21 -5.70 -3.05
C LEU A 59 14.01 -5.41 -2.16
N VAL A 60 14.10 -5.74 -0.88
CA VAL A 60 13.02 -5.45 0.10
C VAL A 60 12.83 -3.94 0.26
N THR A 61 13.93 -3.17 0.30
CA THR A 61 13.86 -1.69 0.36
C THR A 61 13.14 -1.13 -0.85
N ARG A 62 13.51 -1.56 -2.07
CA ARG A 62 12.84 -1.14 -3.31
C ARG A 62 11.35 -1.49 -3.29
N SER A 63 11.00 -2.70 -2.87
CA SER A 63 9.60 -3.13 -2.76
C SER A 63 8.82 -2.29 -1.74
N ALA A 64 9.44 -1.96 -0.61
CA ALA A 64 8.85 -1.11 0.41
C ALA A 64 8.61 0.33 -0.08
N ASP A 65 9.59 0.91 -0.77
CA ASP A 65 9.48 2.25 -1.34
C ASP A 65 8.42 2.32 -2.45
N ASN A 66 8.36 1.30 -3.31
CA ASN A 66 7.34 1.17 -4.33
C ASN A 66 5.94 1.06 -3.70
N TRP A 67 5.77 0.23 -2.67
CA TRP A 67 4.51 0.10 -1.96
C TRP A 67 4.09 1.43 -1.32
N ARG A 68 5.03 2.13 -0.64
CA ARG A 68 4.78 3.46 -0.10
C ARG A 68 4.33 4.44 -1.19
N ALA A 69 5.01 4.47 -2.32
CA ALA A 69 4.67 5.35 -3.44
C ALA A 69 3.25 5.06 -3.96
N CYS A 70 2.90 3.78 -4.14
CA CYS A 70 1.60 3.35 -4.64
C CYS A 70 0.44 3.79 -3.72
N TYR A 71 0.51 3.51 -2.40
CA TYR A 71 -0.58 3.90 -1.52
C TYR A 71 -0.64 5.41 -1.29
N MET A 72 0.49 6.12 -1.33
CA MET A 72 0.49 7.58 -1.25
C MET A 72 -0.10 8.22 -2.51
N GLU A 73 0.23 7.72 -3.69
CA GLU A 73 -0.40 8.17 -4.94
C GLU A 73 -1.91 7.92 -4.93
N ALA A 74 -2.35 6.77 -4.45
CA ALA A 74 -3.77 6.49 -4.26
C ALA A 74 -4.42 7.45 -3.26
N TYR A 75 -3.74 7.73 -2.14
CA TYR A 75 -4.19 8.70 -1.15
C TYR A 75 -4.39 10.10 -1.74
N GLU A 76 -3.44 10.59 -2.54
CA GLU A 76 -3.54 11.91 -3.18
C GLU A 76 -4.73 12.01 -4.17
N ARG A 77 -5.06 10.91 -4.84
CA ARG A 77 -6.22 10.85 -5.76
C ARG A 77 -7.56 10.69 -5.05
N THR A 78 -7.56 10.26 -3.79
CA THR A 78 -8.78 10.02 -3.03
C THR A 78 -9.31 11.31 -2.41
N SER A 79 -10.62 11.53 -2.52
CA SER A 79 -11.31 12.71 -1.95
C SER A 79 -11.08 12.83 -0.44
N GLU A 80 -10.96 14.06 0.04
CA GLU A 80 -10.81 14.37 1.46
C GLU A 80 -11.99 13.83 2.30
N GLY A 81 -11.76 13.68 3.59
CA GLY A 81 -12.75 13.26 4.57
C GLY A 81 -12.34 12.01 5.35
N PRO A 82 -13.16 11.61 6.35
CA PRO A 82 -12.87 10.44 7.18
C PRO A 82 -12.66 9.18 6.35
N GLY A 83 -11.66 8.39 6.70
CA GLY A 83 -11.33 7.16 6.00
C GLY A 83 -10.64 7.34 4.65
N ARG A 84 -10.00 8.50 4.41
CA ARG A 84 -9.33 8.77 3.13
C ARG A 84 -8.26 7.72 2.83
N MET A 85 -7.42 7.35 3.80
CA MET A 85 -6.40 6.32 3.61
C MET A 85 -7.03 4.95 3.40
N ALA A 86 -8.04 4.57 4.18
CA ALA A 86 -8.72 3.29 4.01
C ALA A 86 -9.39 3.18 2.63
N ARG A 87 -10.04 4.24 2.13
CA ARG A 87 -10.60 4.28 0.77
C ARG A 87 -9.51 4.20 -0.30
N ALA A 88 -8.40 4.91 -0.12
CA ALA A 88 -7.27 4.85 -1.03
C ALA A 88 -6.70 3.43 -1.16
N LEU A 89 -6.57 2.71 -0.05
CA LEU A 89 -6.14 1.31 -0.04
C LEU A 89 -7.13 0.41 -0.78
N LEU A 90 -8.44 0.57 -0.56
CA LEU A 90 -9.46 -0.18 -1.30
C LEU A 90 -9.36 0.06 -2.80
N ASP A 91 -9.27 1.32 -3.21
CA ASP A 91 -9.18 1.69 -4.62
C ASP A 91 -7.90 1.19 -5.27
N HIS A 92 -6.78 1.23 -4.56
CA HIS A 92 -5.51 0.74 -5.10
C HIS A 92 -5.45 -0.78 -5.17
N CYS A 93 -5.84 -1.48 -4.10
CA CYS A 93 -5.61 -2.91 -3.96
C CYS A 93 -6.74 -3.80 -4.50
N LEU A 94 -8.00 -3.30 -4.48
CA LEU A 94 -9.18 -4.10 -4.80
C LEU A 94 -9.98 -3.55 -6.00
N SER A 95 -9.40 -2.68 -6.82
CA SER A 95 -10.08 -2.19 -8.03
C SER A 95 -10.15 -3.25 -9.12
N ASP A 96 -9.08 -4.01 -9.31
CA ASP A 96 -8.98 -5.02 -10.36
C ASP A 96 -8.07 -6.18 -9.93
N ALA A 97 -8.60 -7.42 -10.01
CA ALA A 97 -7.80 -8.61 -9.76
C ALA A 97 -6.71 -8.85 -10.83
N GLN A 98 -6.75 -8.16 -11.98
CA GLN A 98 -5.70 -8.26 -13.00
C GLN A 98 -4.35 -7.69 -12.52
N CYS A 99 -4.35 -6.85 -11.48
CA CYS A 99 -3.13 -6.40 -10.83
C CYS A 99 -2.40 -7.54 -10.08
N TRP A 100 -3.10 -8.66 -9.81
CA TRP A 100 -2.59 -9.80 -9.04
C TRP A 100 -1.99 -10.85 -9.98
N THR A 101 -0.84 -10.54 -10.56
CA THR A 101 -0.17 -11.36 -11.56
C THR A 101 0.66 -12.48 -10.95
N GLY A 102 0.80 -13.60 -11.66
CA GLY A 102 1.67 -14.69 -11.23
C GLY A 102 3.15 -14.28 -11.08
N GLU A 103 3.58 -13.23 -11.76
CA GLU A 103 4.92 -12.65 -11.61
C GLU A 103 5.06 -11.96 -10.26
N LEU A 104 4.12 -11.09 -9.89
CA LEU A 104 4.07 -10.43 -8.59
C LEU A 104 3.96 -11.46 -7.46
N GLN A 105 3.18 -12.54 -7.64
CA GLN A 105 3.08 -13.63 -6.68
C GLN A 105 4.44 -14.31 -6.43
N ARG A 106 5.17 -14.65 -7.48
CA ARG A 106 6.49 -15.27 -7.36
C ARG A 106 7.50 -14.34 -6.69
N SER A 107 7.53 -13.08 -7.08
CA SER A 107 8.39 -12.06 -6.50
C SER A 107 8.12 -11.88 -5.00
N SER A 108 6.85 -11.77 -4.62
CA SER A 108 6.42 -11.62 -3.22
C SER A 108 6.71 -12.86 -2.37
N SER A 109 6.43 -14.06 -2.89
CA SER A 109 6.75 -15.34 -2.22
C SER A 109 8.24 -15.47 -1.92
N ALA A 110 9.06 -14.93 -2.79
CA ALA A 110 10.50 -14.89 -2.63
C ALA A 110 10.94 -14.03 -1.44
N CYS A 111 10.30 -12.88 -1.24
CA CYS A 111 10.54 -12.05 -0.06
C CYS A 111 10.25 -12.84 1.23
N PHE A 112 9.13 -13.56 1.30
CA PHE A 112 8.81 -14.40 2.47
C PHE A 112 9.85 -15.47 2.76
N ALA A 113 10.34 -16.16 1.73
CA ALA A 113 11.37 -17.18 1.91
C ALA A 113 12.70 -16.58 2.41
N ALA A 114 13.06 -15.37 1.95
CA ALA A 114 14.24 -14.66 2.45
C ALA A 114 14.10 -14.29 3.94
N LEU A 115 12.89 -13.86 4.35
CA LEU A 115 12.58 -13.48 5.72
C LEU A 115 12.64 -14.66 6.69
N ALA A 116 12.28 -15.86 6.24
CA ALA A 116 12.40 -17.08 7.06
C ALA A 116 13.86 -17.40 7.42
N GLN A 117 14.82 -16.96 6.61
CA GLN A 117 16.24 -17.16 6.85
C GLN A 117 16.86 -16.03 7.70
N ASN A 118 16.46 -14.80 7.47
CA ASN A 118 16.97 -13.63 8.19
C ASN A 118 15.86 -12.59 8.41
N PRO A 119 15.18 -12.59 9.57
CA PRO A 119 14.07 -11.67 9.86
C PRO A 119 14.43 -10.18 9.86
N SER A 120 15.72 -9.83 9.94
CA SER A 120 16.13 -8.41 9.89
C SER A 120 16.00 -7.79 8.50
N LEU A 121 15.97 -8.62 7.46
CA LEU A 121 15.84 -8.14 6.08
C LEU A 121 14.49 -7.47 5.77
N ILE A 122 13.45 -7.70 6.62
CA ILE A 122 12.13 -7.07 6.46
C ILE A 122 12.05 -5.65 7.06
N GLU A 123 13.08 -5.18 7.74
CA GLU A 123 13.00 -3.90 8.46
C GLU A 123 12.54 -2.72 7.59
N PRO A 124 12.96 -2.57 6.32
CA PRO A 124 12.44 -1.53 5.44
C PRO A 124 10.90 -1.62 5.27
N MET A 125 10.36 -2.83 5.14
CA MET A 125 8.92 -3.03 5.00
C MET A 125 8.18 -2.75 6.32
N ARG A 126 8.75 -3.14 7.47
CA ARG A 126 8.16 -2.81 8.79
C ARG A 126 8.02 -1.31 8.99
N ALA A 127 9.01 -0.52 8.57
CA ALA A 127 8.95 0.93 8.65
C ALA A 127 7.81 1.51 7.80
N VAL A 128 7.60 0.98 6.58
CA VAL A 128 6.49 1.38 5.70
C VAL A 128 5.14 1.01 6.31
N TYR A 129 4.98 -0.21 6.82
CA TYR A 129 3.75 -0.65 7.47
C TYR A 129 3.45 0.14 8.76
N SER A 130 4.48 0.47 9.54
CA SER A 130 4.30 1.33 10.74
C SER A 130 3.75 2.71 10.37
N ASP A 131 4.26 3.34 9.30
CA ASP A 131 3.72 4.61 8.79
C ASP A 131 2.28 4.45 8.28
N LEU A 132 2.01 3.40 7.51
CA LEU A 132 0.68 3.12 6.98
C LEU A 132 -0.35 2.91 8.09
N HIS A 133 -0.05 2.06 9.08
CA HIS A 133 -0.94 1.81 10.21
C HIS A 133 -1.22 3.06 11.03
N ARG A 134 -0.20 3.91 11.26
CA ARG A 134 -0.39 5.19 11.92
C ARG A 134 -1.37 6.08 11.13
N ARG A 135 -1.20 6.20 9.81
CA ARG A 135 -2.07 6.99 8.93
C ARG A 135 -3.51 6.47 8.93
N VAL A 136 -3.68 5.16 8.91
CA VAL A 136 -4.99 4.50 8.97
C VAL A 136 -5.66 4.74 10.32
N ALA A 137 -4.92 4.69 11.43
CA ALA A 137 -5.44 4.95 12.76
C ALA A 137 -5.86 6.42 12.96
N GLU A 138 -5.17 7.36 12.29
CA GLU A 138 -5.43 8.81 12.35
C GLU A 138 -6.43 9.29 11.28
N ASP A 139 -7.05 8.40 10.53
CA ASP A 139 -7.84 8.67 9.31
C ASP A 139 -9.28 9.18 9.60
N GLY A 140 -9.60 9.50 10.84
CA GLY A 140 -10.90 10.06 11.24
C GLY A 140 -12.05 9.05 11.27
N LEU A 141 -11.76 7.76 11.22
CA LEU A 141 -12.72 6.67 11.42
C LEU A 141 -12.80 6.25 12.90
N PRO A 142 -13.88 5.56 13.32
CA PRO A 142 -13.89 4.89 14.62
C PRO A 142 -12.71 3.91 14.75
N PRO A 143 -12.13 3.77 15.95
CA PRO A 143 -10.98 2.87 16.18
C PRO A 143 -11.25 1.45 15.67
N GLY A 144 -10.28 0.88 14.96
CA GLY A 144 -10.34 -0.48 14.42
C GLY A 144 -10.96 -0.60 13.02
N VAL A 145 -11.70 0.38 12.54
CA VAL A 145 -12.36 0.29 11.23
C VAL A 145 -11.35 0.34 10.09
N GLY A 146 -10.47 1.32 10.09
CA GLY A 146 -9.42 1.44 9.08
C GLY A 146 -8.44 0.29 9.13
N GLU A 147 -8.06 -0.13 10.34
CA GLU A 147 -7.18 -1.28 10.55
C GLU A 147 -7.81 -2.59 10.05
N ALA A 148 -9.14 -2.75 10.17
CA ALA A 148 -9.83 -3.91 9.63
C ALA A 148 -9.80 -3.92 8.09
N VAL A 149 -9.89 -2.74 7.45
CA VAL A 149 -9.73 -2.63 5.98
C VAL A 149 -8.31 -3.05 5.57
N ALA A 150 -7.28 -2.50 6.22
CA ALA A 150 -5.90 -2.86 5.92
C ALA A 150 -5.64 -4.36 6.13
N ALA A 151 -6.07 -4.90 7.27
CA ALA A 151 -5.91 -6.32 7.58
C ALA A 151 -6.65 -7.26 6.60
N ALA A 152 -7.83 -6.87 6.10
CA ALA A 152 -8.56 -7.64 5.10
C ALA A 152 -7.83 -7.67 3.75
N ILE A 153 -7.26 -6.55 3.33
CA ILE A 153 -6.44 -6.45 2.11
C ILE A 153 -5.18 -7.30 2.24
N ASP A 154 -4.46 -7.17 3.35
CA ASP A 154 -3.25 -7.95 3.64
C ASP A 154 -3.57 -9.45 3.73
N GLY A 155 -4.71 -9.83 4.30
CA GLY A 155 -5.18 -11.20 4.36
C GLY A 155 -5.44 -11.80 2.98
N LEU A 156 -6.11 -11.07 2.08
CA LEU A 156 -6.30 -11.49 0.69
C LEU A 156 -4.97 -11.63 -0.05
N TRP A 157 -4.08 -10.67 0.13
CA TRP A 157 -2.75 -10.72 -0.46
C TRP A 157 -1.95 -11.93 0.03
N LEU A 158 -2.00 -12.21 1.34
CA LEU A 158 -1.34 -13.38 1.93
C LEU A 158 -1.93 -14.70 1.39
N TYR A 159 -3.26 -14.80 1.29
CA TYR A 159 -3.90 -15.97 0.69
C TYR A 159 -3.42 -16.23 -0.72
N TRP A 160 -3.34 -15.17 -1.52
CA TRP A 160 -2.89 -15.24 -2.89
C TRP A 160 -1.40 -15.59 -3.01
N VAL A 161 -0.52 -14.89 -2.26
CA VAL A 161 0.94 -15.11 -2.32
C VAL A 161 1.32 -16.52 -1.90
N LEU A 162 0.71 -17.03 -0.84
CA LEU A 162 0.99 -18.37 -0.31
C LEU A 162 0.16 -19.47 -0.96
N GLY A 163 -0.75 -19.15 -1.87
CA GLY A 163 -1.64 -20.12 -2.51
C GLY A 163 -2.61 -20.78 -1.54
N LEU A 164 -2.97 -20.12 -0.43
CA LEU A 164 -3.89 -20.64 0.59
C LEU A 164 -5.34 -20.68 0.10
N ALA A 165 -5.69 -19.77 -0.79
CA ALA A 165 -6.99 -19.71 -1.43
C ALA A 165 -6.88 -19.11 -2.83
N SER A 166 -7.83 -19.48 -3.71
CA SER A 166 -7.95 -18.82 -5.02
C SER A 166 -8.52 -17.42 -4.85
N VAL A 167 -7.71 -16.41 -5.12
CA VAL A 167 -8.15 -15.01 -5.15
C VAL A 167 -8.53 -14.68 -6.60
N ASN A 168 -9.82 -14.68 -6.88
CA ASN A 168 -10.39 -14.36 -8.18
C ASN A 168 -11.18 -13.03 -8.11
N GLN A 169 -11.60 -12.53 -9.28
CA GLN A 169 -12.34 -11.27 -9.39
C GLN A 169 -13.61 -11.27 -8.54
N ASP A 170 -14.36 -12.36 -8.49
CA ASP A 170 -15.60 -12.44 -7.70
C ASP A 170 -15.35 -12.28 -6.20
N LEU A 171 -14.27 -12.88 -5.67
CA LEU A 171 -13.89 -12.73 -4.27
C LEU A 171 -13.46 -11.29 -3.98
N VAL A 172 -12.62 -10.71 -4.84
CA VAL A 172 -12.14 -9.32 -4.70
C VAL A 172 -13.32 -8.35 -4.66
N VAL A 173 -14.27 -8.48 -5.61
CA VAL A 173 -15.48 -7.64 -5.65
C VAL A 173 -16.35 -7.80 -4.40
N ARG A 174 -16.60 -9.04 -3.93
CA ARG A 174 -17.40 -9.25 -2.71
C ARG A 174 -16.76 -8.65 -1.47
N VAL A 175 -15.44 -8.82 -1.32
CA VAL A 175 -14.71 -8.24 -0.17
C VAL A 175 -14.70 -6.73 -0.26
N ARG A 176 -14.47 -6.17 -1.45
CA ARG A 176 -14.53 -4.71 -1.67
C ARG A 176 -15.87 -4.13 -1.25
N ILE A 177 -16.99 -4.70 -1.75
CA ILE A 177 -18.34 -4.23 -1.40
C ILE A 177 -18.57 -4.28 0.11
N ALA A 178 -18.17 -5.36 0.78
CA ALA A 178 -18.32 -5.49 2.22
C ALA A 178 -17.53 -4.45 3.01
N LEU A 179 -16.32 -4.13 2.56
CA LEU A 179 -15.47 -3.12 3.20
C LEU A 179 -15.98 -1.69 2.91
N GLU A 180 -16.45 -1.41 1.71
CA GLU A 180 -17.10 -0.13 1.37
C GLU A 180 -18.35 0.12 2.23
N ASP A 181 -19.19 -0.90 2.41
CA ASP A 181 -20.35 -0.89 3.30
C ASP A 181 -19.96 -0.62 4.77
N MET A 182 -18.89 -1.25 5.24
CA MET A 182 -18.37 -1.02 6.59
C MET A 182 -17.90 0.42 6.76
N LEU A 183 -17.15 0.96 5.80
CA LEU A 183 -16.69 2.34 5.81
C LEU A 183 -17.87 3.33 5.79
N ALA A 184 -18.85 3.11 4.90
CA ALA A 184 -20.01 3.98 4.77
C ALA A 184 -20.83 4.07 6.08
N ARG A 185 -20.98 2.96 6.82
CA ARG A 185 -21.67 2.95 8.12
C ARG A 185 -20.85 3.55 9.25
N SER A 186 -19.55 3.62 9.10
CA SER A 186 -18.62 4.09 10.13
C SER A 186 -18.35 5.60 10.06
N VAL A 187 -18.66 6.25 8.93
CA VAL A 187 -18.54 7.70 8.82
C VAL A 187 -19.70 8.33 9.62
N PRO A 188 -19.44 9.15 10.66
CA PRO A 188 -20.50 9.83 11.39
C PRO A 188 -21.33 10.66 10.42
N SER A 189 -22.65 10.43 10.41
CA SER A 189 -23.56 11.31 9.69
C SER A 189 -23.35 12.72 10.22
N MET A 190 -22.88 13.65 9.39
CA MET A 190 -22.82 15.05 9.80
C MET A 190 -24.21 15.45 10.29
N PRO A 191 -24.35 16.02 11.50
CA PRO A 191 -25.63 16.55 11.93
C PRO A 191 -26.09 17.53 10.86
N ALA A 192 -27.32 17.32 10.37
CA ALA A 192 -27.94 18.22 9.40
C ALA A 192 -27.73 19.65 9.87
N ARG A 193 -27.08 20.49 9.06
CA ARG A 193 -26.92 21.93 9.35
C ARG A 193 -28.29 22.43 9.73
N SER A 194 -28.48 22.76 11.00
CA SER A 194 -29.71 23.42 11.47
C SER A 194 -29.91 24.65 10.61
N ALA A 195 -31.03 24.67 9.88
CA ALA A 195 -31.42 25.83 9.09
C ALA A 195 -31.37 27.08 9.97
N PRO A 196 -30.86 28.22 9.48
CA PRO A 196 -30.84 29.46 10.27
C PRO A 196 -32.26 29.76 10.69
N LYS A 197 -32.49 29.87 12.01
CA LYS A 197 -33.74 30.38 12.54
C LYS A 197 -33.98 31.77 11.96
N THR A 198 -34.94 31.88 11.03
CA THR A 198 -35.42 33.15 10.52
C THR A 198 -35.97 33.92 11.71
N MET A 199 -35.25 34.98 12.09
CA MET A 199 -35.70 35.92 13.10
C MET A 199 -36.86 36.69 12.51
N VAL A 200 -38.09 36.30 12.88
CA VAL A 200 -39.29 37.09 12.57
C VAL A 200 -39.21 38.37 13.40
N ALA A 201 -38.89 39.47 12.75
CA ALA A 201 -38.97 40.81 13.37
C ALA A 201 -40.42 41.14 13.71
N ALA A 202 -40.67 41.31 14.98
CA ALA A 202 -41.94 41.85 15.47
C ALA A 202 -42.04 43.33 15.04
N VAL A 203 -42.96 43.63 14.12
CA VAL A 203 -43.36 44.98 13.78
C VAL A 203 -44.33 45.47 14.88
N GLU A 204 -43.83 46.25 15.82
CA GLU A 204 -44.66 47.03 16.73
C GLU A 204 -45.39 48.12 15.94
N ARG A 205 -46.69 47.99 15.84
CA ARG A 205 -47.58 49.09 15.37
C ARG A 205 -47.84 50.04 16.54
N SER A 206 -47.14 51.13 16.53
CA SER A 206 -47.54 52.26 17.35
C SER A 206 -48.77 52.92 16.71
N GLY A 207 -49.94 52.69 17.25
CA GLY A 207 -51.16 53.40 16.94
C GLY A 207 -51.28 54.65 17.81
N GLY A 208 -51.05 55.81 17.23
CA GLY A 208 -51.30 57.03 17.87
C GLY A 208 -52.80 57.31 18.03
N HIS A 209 -53.17 57.77 19.20
CA HIS A 209 -54.49 58.33 19.44
C HIS A 209 -54.34 59.81 19.64
N ARG A 210 -55.05 60.62 18.81
CA ARG A 210 -55.34 62.02 19.03
C ARG A 210 -56.83 62.12 19.27
N SER A 211 -57.17 62.72 20.35
CA SER A 211 -58.11 63.80 20.57
C SER A 211 -58.44 63.89 22.00
#